data_6ddbdaacef67d7ef2faae2def2d26cc2
#
_entry.id   6ddbdaacef67d7ef2faae2def2d26cc2
#
_cell.length_a   1.000
_cell.length_b   1.000
_cell.length_c   1.000
_cell.angle_alpha   90.00
_cell.angle_beta   90.00
_cell.angle_gamma   90.00
#
_symmetry.space_group_name_H-M   'P 1'
#
loop_
_entity.id
_entity.type
_entity.pdbx_description
1 polymer ?
#
loop_
_entity_poly.entity_id
_entity_poly.type
_entity_poly.pdbx_seq_one_letter_code
_entity_poly.pdbx_strand_id
1 'polypeptide(L)'
;AAFTIFYMGINIGAFIAPLICGGIGEGSWNDLSPFKWGFLTACIAMLISVAVFSLLKNKYLVTPDGKQIGLAPAKSELMKEKNANEEVKEVKNSPLRLIGCIIAAIALYFYFSYDSSTFNDYISAAIYAISIIMPIFIITDKSLTKTELSRIGVIYIIAVFVIFFWSAFEQAGMTLTYFAQYQTDRTIFGWEMPTSWFQSFNPIFVVTLAPIMAALWQFLGKRNAEPSSPIKQAIGLMLLAIGYLVITIGVNGAEDGNKVSMFWLAGLYCLHTIGELALSPIGLS
;
A
#
# COMPACT_ATOMS: atom_id res chain seq x y z
N ALA A 1 17.15 -6.20 10.84
CA ALA A 1 18.14 -5.53 9.96
C ALA A 1 17.86 -5.77 8.47
N ALA A 2 17.73 -7.03 7.98
CA ALA A 2 17.54 -7.32 6.56
C ALA A 2 16.22 -6.72 5.99
N PHE A 3 15.12 -6.87 6.72
CA PHE A 3 13.82 -6.29 6.33
C PHE A 3 13.88 -4.76 6.22
N THR A 4 14.57 -4.09 7.14
CA THR A 4 14.73 -2.63 7.12
C THR A 4 15.50 -2.18 5.89
N ILE A 5 16.58 -2.88 5.51
CA ILE A 5 17.36 -2.58 4.30
C ILE A 5 16.51 -2.78 3.05
N PHE A 6 15.73 -3.86 2.99
CA PHE A 6 14.81 -4.12 1.89
C PHE A 6 13.74 -3.02 1.76
N TYR A 7 13.13 -2.63 2.87
CA TYR A 7 12.14 -1.54 2.89
C TYR A 7 12.73 -0.19 2.48
N MET A 8 13.96 0.12 2.92
CA MET A 8 14.68 1.30 2.44
C MET A 8 14.93 1.24 0.94
N GLY A 9 15.32 0.08 0.40
CA GLY A 9 15.51 -0.09 -1.05
C GLY A 9 14.25 0.20 -1.86
N ILE A 10 13.07 -0.27 -1.39
CA ILE A 10 11.78 0.04 -2.02
C ILE A 10 11.55 1.55 -2.04
N ASN A 11 11.75 2.24 -0.91
CA ASN A 11 11.50 3.68 -0.80
C ASN A 11 12.52 4.52 -1.60
N ILE A 12 13.77 4.09 -1.71
CA ILE A 12 14.76 4.74 -2.60
C ILE A 12 14.30 4.61 -4.05
N GLY A 13 13.84 3.43 -4.47
CA GLY A 13 13.27 3.23 -5.80
C GLY A 13 12.04 4.10 -6.06
N ALA A 14 11.11 4.14 -5.11
CA ALA A 14 9.91 4.97 -5.16
C ALA A 14 10.22 6.49 -5.18
N PHE A 15 11.32 6.91 -4.56
CA PHE A 15 11.79 8.29 -4.63
C PHE A 15 12.35 8.64 -6.02
N ILE A 16 13.18 7.76 -6.59
CA ILE A 16 13.89 8.02 -7.85
C ILE A 16 12.95 7.88 -9.06
N ALA A 17 12.00 6.94 -9.03
CA ALA A 17 11.16 6.64 -10.18
C ALA A 17 10.34 7.83 -10.70
N PRO A 18 9.61 8.62 -9.88
CA PRO A 18 8.89 9.79 -10.34
C PRO A 18 9.83 10.90 -10.87
N LEU A 19 11.02 11.03 -10.30
CA LEU A 19 12.00 12.02 -10.74
C LEU A 19 12.49 11.72 -12.17
N ILE A 20 12.80 10.46 -12.44
CA ILE A 20 13.29 10.05 -13.77
C ILE A 20 12.14 9.94 -14.76
N CYS A 21 11.13 9.13 -14.46
CA CYS A 21 10.03 8.88 -15.40
C CYS A 21 9.18 10.13 -15.63
N GLY A 22 8.93 10.92 -14.59
CA GLY A 22 8.23 12.19 -14.67
C GLY A 22 9.06 13.26 -15.39
N GLY A 23 10.33 13.41 -15.01
CA GLY A 23 11.23 14.38 -15.67
C GLY A 23 11.42 14.14 -17.17
N ILE A 24 11.35 12.87 -17.63
CA ILE A 24 11.44 12.50 -19.06
C ILE A 24 10.07 12.56 -19.75
N GLY A 25 9.01 12.13 -19.06
CA GLY A 25 7.72 11.84 -19.67
C GLY A 25 6.63 12.87 -19.40
N GLU A 26 6.78 13.74 -18.39
CA GLU A 26 5.77 14.75 -18.10
C GLU A 26 5.90 15.93 -19.07
N GLY A 27 4.92 16.02 -19.97
CA GLY A 27 4.77 17.14 -20.87
C GLY A 27 3.67 18.09 -20.40
N SER A 28 3.15 18.89 -21.34
CA SER A 28 1.93 19.67 -21.11
C SER A 28 0.73 18.73 -20.97
N TRP A 29 -0.20 19.03 -20.06
CA TRP A 29 -1.45 18.27 -19.90
C TRP A 29 -2.32 18.24 -21.18
N ASN A 30 -2.05 19.14 -22.10
CA ASN A 30 -2.69 19.15 -23.42
C ASN A 30 -1.97 18.26 -24.45
N ASP A 31 -0.75 17.78 -24.14
CA ASP A 31 0.00 16.85 -24.97
C ASP A 31 0.51 15.68 -24.12
N LEU A 32 -0.15 14.54 -24.24
CA LEU A 32 0.21 13.31 -23.54
C LEU A 32 1.30 12.49 -24.25
N SER A 33 1.74 12.94 -25.44
CA SER A 33 2.70 12.19 -26.24
C SER A 33 4.05 11.96 -25.55
N PRO A 34 4.58 12.85 -24.68
CA PRO A 34 5.83 12.60 -23.97
C PRO A 34 5.76 11.46 -22.95
N PHE A 35 4.58 11.14 -22.40
CA PHE A 35 4.42 10.05 -21.41
C PHE A 35 4.90 8.69 -21.91
N LYS A 36 4.87 8.44 -23.23
CA LYS A 36 5.43 7.21 -23.83
C LYS A 36 6.90 7.01 -23.47
N TRP A 37 7.68 8.07 -23.35
CA TRP A 37 9.10 8.00 -22.98
C TRP A 37 9.28 7.71 -21.49
N GLY A 38 8.43 8.26 -20.62
CA GLY A 38 8.37 7.91 -19.20
C GLY A 38 8.05 6.43 -18.99
N PHE A 39 7.04 5.91 -19.69
CA PHE A 39 6.70 4.47 -19.65
C PHE A 39 7.81 3.59 -20.23
N LEU A 40 8.46 4.01 -21.31
CA LEU A 40 9.60 3.28 -21.87
C LEU A 40 10.77 3.22 -20.88
N THR A 41 11.04 4.31 -20.18
CA THR A 41 12.08 4.36 -19.13
C THR A 41 11.77 3.38 -17.99
N ALA A 42 10.52 3.35 -17.54
CA ALA A 42 10.07 2.38 -16.54
C ALA A 42 10.21 0.93 -17.03
N CYS A 43 9.84 0.66 -18.29
CA CYS A 43 10.00 -0.65 -18.91
C CYS A 43 11.47 -1.09 -18.93
N ILE A 44 12.39 -0.23 -19.35
CA ILE A 44 13.84 -0.53 -19.37
C ILE A 44 14.34 -0.83 -17.95
N ALA A 45 13.96 -0.03 -16.95
CA ALA A 45 14.33 -0.25 -15.55
C ALA A 45 13.83 -1.62 -15.04
N MET A 46 12.60 -2.01 -15.38
CA MET A 46 12.05 -3.32 -15.03
C MET A 46 12.81 -4.47 -15.70
N LEU A 47 13.17 -4.35 -16.98
CA LEU A 47 13.97 -5.35 -17.69
C LEU A 47 15.36 -5.51 -17.06
N ILE A 48 16.01 -4.39 -16.71
CA ILE A 48 17.29 -4.41 -15.98
C ILE A 48 17.12 -5.13 -14.63
N SER A 49 16.06 -4.82 -13.89
CA SER A 49 15.77 -5.46 -12.60
C SER A 49 15.60 -6.98 -12.75
N VAL A 50 14.84 -7.43 -13.73
CA VAL A 50 14.66 -8.88 -14.04
C VAL A 50 15.99 -9.52 -14.41
N ALA A 51 16.81 -8.87 -15.24
CA ALA A 51 18.11 -9.38 -15.63
C ALA A 51 19.05 -9.50 -14.41
N VAL A 52 19.17 -8.45 -13.60
CA VAL A 52 19.99 -8.43 -12.37
C VAL A 52 19.53 -9.53 -11.41
N PHE A 53 18.22 -9.63 -11.16
CA PHE A 53 17.67 -10.66 -10.28
C PHE A 53 17.98 -12.07 -10.81
N SER A 54 17.74 -12.32 -12.10
CA SER A 54 17.94 -13.65 -12.72
C SER A 54 19.40 -14.09 -12.69
N LEU A 55 20.33 -13.15 -12.88
CA LEU A 55 21.77 -13.43 -12.88
C LEU A 55 22.34 -13.62 -11.47
N LEU A 56 21.82 -12.87 -10.50
CA LEU A 56 22.41 -12.78 -9.16
C LEU A 56 21.69 -13.63 -8.11
N LYS A 57 20.42 -14.01 -8.32
CA LYS A 57 19.62 -14.74 -7.31
C LYS A 57 20.30 -16.01 -6.80
N ASN A 58 20.90 -16.81 -7.68
CA ASN A 58 21.50 -18.08 -7.31
C ASN A 58 22.83 -17.92 -6.55
N LYS A 59 23.43 -16.72 -6.61
CA LYS A 59 24.68 -16.41 -5.91
C LYS A 59 24.45 -15.77 -4.55
N TYR A 60 23.44 -14.91 -4.44
CA TYR A 60 23.21 -14.09 -3.25
C TYR A 60 21.96 -14.46 -2.44
N LEU A 61 20.96 -15.09 -3.09
CA LEU A 61 19.76 -15.58 -2.41
C LEU A 61 19.95 -17.06 -2.04
N VAL A 62 20.77 -17.28 -1.03
CA VAL A 62 21.07 -18.60 -0.51
C VAL A 62 20.87 -18.64 1.01
N THR A 63 20.55 -19.82 1.54
CA THR A 63 20.54 -20.06 2.99
C THR A 63 21.97 -19.98 3.55
N PRO A 64 22.17 -19.88 4.88
CA PRO A 64 23.48 -19.96 5.50
C PRO A 64 24.26 -21.23 5.11
N ASP A 65 23.57 -22.31 4.77
CA ASP A 65 24.13 -23.59 4.32
C ASP A 65 24.42 -23.64 2.80
N GLY A 66 24.29 -22.49 2.10
CA GLY A 66 24.56 -22.38 0.65
C GLY A 66 23.47 -22.95 -0.27
N LYS A 67 22.30 -23.35 0.25
CA LYS A 67 21.19 -23.84 -0.58
C LYS A 67 20.43 -22.65 -1.19
N GLN A 68 20.03 -22.79 -2.44
CA GLN A 68 19.26 -21.78 -3.16
C GLN A 68 17.87 -21.61 -2.52
N ILE A 69 17.46 -20.36 -2.32
CA ILE A 69 16.12 -20.01 -1.82
C ILE A 69 15.17 -19.84 -3.03
N GLY A 70 13.90 -20.24 -2.85
CA GLY A 70 12.87 -20.06 -3.87
C GLY A 70 12.84 -21.15 -4.95
N LEU A 71 13.47 -22.29 -4.70
CA LEU A 71 13.24 -23.48 -5.50
C LEU A 71 11.85 -24.05 -5.19
N ALA A 72 11.21 -24.64 -6.22
CA ALA A 72 9.98 -25.38 -6.00
C ALA A 72 10.22 -26.49 -4.96
N PRO A 73 9.37 -26.68 -3.95
CA PRO A 73 9.54 -27.68 -2.93
C PRO A 73 9.61 -29.08 -3.60
N ALA A 74 10.60 -29.87 -3.19
CA ALA A 74 10.72 -31.22 -3.70
C ALA A 74 9.47 -32.02 -3.31
N LYS A 75 9.04 -32.95 -4.19
CA LYS A 75 7.83 -33.77 -3.99
C LYS A 75 7.83 -34.50 -2.64
N SER A 76 9.02 -34.85 -2.13
CA SER A 76 9.21 -35.45 -0.81
C SER A 76 8.97 -34.51 0.35
N GLU A 77 9.24 -33.18 0.19
CA GLU A 77 9.00 -32.16 1.21
C GLU A 77 7.51 -31.80 1.25
N LEU A 78 6.85 -31.71 0.08
CA LEU A 78 5.39 -31.54 -0.01
C LEU A 78 4.63 -32.71 0.64
N MET A 79 5.13 -33.96 0.50
CA MET A 79 4.53 -35.10 1.17
C MET A 79 4.77 -35.10 2.68
N LYS A 80 5.94 -34.65 3.16
CA LYS A 80 6.20 -34.50 4.60
C LYS A 80 5.32 -33.44 5.24
N GLU A 81 5.14 -32.31 4.56
CA GLU A 81 4.29 -31.22 5.02
C GLU A 81 2.81 -31.64 5.04
N LYS A 82 2.38 -32.40 4.05
CA LYS A 82 1.04 -32.99 3.99
C LYS A 82 0.80 -33.97 5.11
N ASN A 83 1.74 -34.86 5.40
CA ASN A 83 1.64 -35.84 6.47
C ASN A 83 1.70 -35.19 7.87
N ALA A 84 2.50 -34.14 8.06
CA ALA A 84 2.52 -33.37 9.32
C ALA A 84 1.22 -32.61 9.58
N ASN A 85 0.53 -32.19 8.53
CA ASN A 85 -0.78 -31.54 8.63
C ASN A 85 -1.93 -32.55 8.78
N GLU A 86 -1.74 -33.81 8.47
CA GLU A 86 -2.76 -34.87 8.65
C GLU A 86 -2.94 -35.30 10.13
N GLU A 87 -1.99 -34.97 11.03
CA GLU A 87 -2.16 -35.17 12.49
C GLU A 87 -3.07 -34.14 13.16
N VAL A 88 -3.39 -33.02 12.50
CA VAL A 88 -4.42 -32.09 12.90
C VAL A 88 -5.77 -32.71 12.48
N LYS A 89 -6.63 -33.05 13.43
CA LYS A 89 -8.01 -33.53 13.17
C LYS A 89 -8.65 -32.70 12.08
N GLU A 90 -8.70 -33.22 10.86
CA GLU A 90 -9.41 -32.60 9.76
C GLU A 90 -10.91 -32.52 10.09
N VAL A 91 -11.35 -31.37 10.61
CA VAL A 91 -12.76 -31.05 10.62
C VAL A 91 -13.15 -30.80 9.16
N LYS A 92 -13.67 -31.80 8.50
CA LYS A 92 -14.12 -31.66 7.10
C LYS A 92 -15.25 -30.66 7.00
N ASN A 93 -14.94 -29.51 6.43
CA ASN A 93 -15.96 -28.57 6.03
C ASN A 93 -16.84 -29.17 4.92
N SER A 94 -18.14 -28.98 5.02
CA SER A 94 -19.07 -29.47 3.99
C SER A 94 -18.80 -28.77 2.65
N PRO A 95 -18.70 -29.51 1.51
CA PRO A 95 -18.56 -28.89 0.20
C PRO A 95 -19.73 -27.97 -0.15
N LEU A 96 -20.89 -28.16 0.47
CA LEU A 96 -22.07 -27.28 0.34
C LEU A 96 -21.75 -25.84 0.80
N ARG A 97 -20.85 -25.64 1.76
CA ARG A 97 -20.40 -24.30 2.20
C ARG A 97 -19.71 -23.55 1.07
N LEU A 98 -18.75 -24.20 0.41
CA LEU A 98 -18.03 -23.61 -0.71
C LEU A 98 -19.00 -23.27 -1.86
N ILE A 99 -19.87 -24.22 -2.22
CA ILE A 99 -20.87 -24.04 -3.28
C ILE A 99 -21.81 -22.89 -2.93
N GLY A 100 -22.31 -22.84 -1.69
CA GLY A 100 -23.17 -21.75 -1.21
C GLY A 100 -22.50 -20.37 -1.28
N CYS A 101 -21.24 -20.26 -0.87
CA CYS A 101 -20.48 -19.02 -0.98
C CYS A 101 -20.24 -18.60 -2.44
N ILE A 102 -19.95 -19.55 -3.33
CA ILE A 102 -19.80 -19.26 -4.76
C ILE A 102 -21.12 -18.75 -5.36
N ILE A 103 -22.24 -19.41 -5.07
CA ILE A 103 -23.56 -18.96 -5.54
C ILE A 103 -23.87 -17.56 -5.00
N ALA A 104 -23.62 -17.31 -3.72
CA ALA A 104 -23.85 -16.01 -3.10
C ALA A 104 -22.93 -14.93 -3.71
N ALA A 105 -21.66 -15.26 -3.99
CA ALA A 105 -20.73 -14.34 -4.67
C ALA A 105 -21.22 -13.97 -6.08
N ILE A 106 -21.69 -14.95 -6.83
CA ILE A 106 -22.26 -14.73 -8.16
C ILE A 106 -23.52 -13.87 -8.08
N ALA A 107 -24.41 -14.14 -7.14
CA ALA A 107 -25.63 -13.36 -6.93
C ALA A 107 -25.31 -11.90 -6.56
N LEU A 108 -24.37 -11.67 -5.64
CA LEU A 108 -23.91 -10.32 -5.29
C LEU A 108 -23.22 -9.61 -6.46
N TYR A 109 -22.43 -10.34 -7.23
CA TYR A 109 -21.82 -9.77 -8.44
C TYR A 109 -22.87 -9.24 -9.40
N PHE A 110 -23.90 -10.02 -9.73
CA PHE A 110 -25.00 -9.58 -10.59
C PHE A 110 -25.84 -8.46 -9.96
N TYR A 111 -26.02 -8.47 -8.65
CA TYR A 111 -26.68 -7.37 -7.94
C TYR A 111 -25.93 -6.05 -8.08
N PHE A 112 -24.61 -6.06 -7.83
CA PHE A 112 -23.78 -4.86 -7.94
C PHE A 112 -23.51 -4.43 -9.39
N SER A 113 -23.57 -5.35 -10.35
CA SER A 113 -23.37 -5.06 -11.77
C SER A 113 -24.66 -4.72 -12.53
N TYR A 114 -25.82 -4.69 -11.85
CA TYR A 114 -27.12 -4.55 -12.50
C TYR A 114 -27.27 -3.28 -13.35
N ASP A 115 -26.70 -2.16 -12.89
CA ASP A 115 -26.72 -0.87 -13.61
C ASP A 115 -25.32 -0.48 -14.13
N SER A 116 -24.43 -1.46 -14.31
CA SER A 116 -23.07 -1.22 -14.76
C SER A 116 -23.02 -0.96 -16.26
N SER A 117 -22.34 0.12 -16.63
CA SER A 117 -22.17 0.53 -18.04
C SER A 117 -20.72 0.47 -18.51
N THR A 118 -19.75 0.51 -17.59
CA THR A 118 -18.32 0.53 -17.89
C THR A 118 -17.61 -0.73 -17.39
N PHE A 119 -16.47 -1.04 -18.00
CA PHE A 119 -15.63 -2.14 -17.53
C PHE A 119 -15.21 -1.99 -16.06
N ASN A 120 -14.97 -0.76 -15.61
CA ASN A 120 -14.59 -0.46 -14.23
C ASN A 120 -15.72 -0.81 -13.25
N ASP A 121 -16.99 -0.62 -13.64
CA ASP A 121 -18.15 -0.95 -12.79
C ASP A 121 -18.22 -2.45 -12.56
N TYR A 122 -17.98 -3.28 -13.58
CA TYR A 122 -17.96 -4.75 -13.47
C TYR A 122 -16.83 -5.23 -12.56
N ILE A 123 -15.63 -4.61 -12.64
CA ILE A 123 -14.53 -4.90 -11.73
C ILE A 123 -14.90 -4.53 -10.29
N SER A 124 -15.48 -3.35 -10.09
CA SER A 124 -15.93 -2.89 -8.76
C SER A 124 -16.99 -3.83 -8.18
N ALA A 125 -17.94 -4.28 -8.98
CA ALA A 125 -18.95 -5.25 -8.57
C ALA A 125 -18.32 -6.58 -8.10
N ALA A 126 -17.30 -7.07 -8.81
CA ALA A 126 -16.56 -8.26 -8.42
C ALA A 126 -15.81 -8.08 -7.10
N ILE A 127 -15.14 -6.93 -6.93
CA ILE A 127 -14.43 -6.60 -5.69
C ILE A 127 -15.41 -6.54 -4.51
N TYR A 128 -16.56 -5.88 -4.65
CA TYR A 128 -17.55 -5.79 -3.58
C TYR A 128 -18.13 -7.17 -3.23
N ALA A 129 -18.46 -7.99 -4.22
CA ALA A 129 -18.96 -9.32 -3.99
C ALA A 129 -17.96 -10.20 -3.22
N ILE A 130 -16.70 -10.20 -3.63
CA ILE A 130 -15.62 -10.96 -2.98
C ILE A 130 -15.37 -10.41 -1.57
N SER A 131 -15.35 -9.09 -1.38
CA SER A 131 -15.11 -8.45 -0.09
C SER A 131 -16.19 -8.79 0.95
N ILE A 132 -17.41 -9.05 0.53
CA ILE A 132 -18.51 -9.47 1.42
C ILE A 132 -18.44 -10.98 1.68
N ILE A 133 -18.22 -11.78 0.64
CA ILE A 133 -18.29 -13.25 0.76
C ILE A 133 -17.08 -13.84 1.46
N MET A 134 -15.87 -13.24 1.29
CA MET A 134 -14.66 -13.77 1.89
C MET A 134 -14.71 -13.80 3.44
N PRO A 135 -15.14 -12.74 4.15
CA PRO A 135 -15.36 -12.80 5.59
C PRO A 135 -16.39 -13.88 5.98
N ILE A 136 -17.50 -14.00 5.26
CA ILE A 136 -18.54 -15.00 5.53
C ILE A 136 -17.97 -16.40 5.35
N PHE A 137 -17.20 -16.63 4.28
CA PHE A 137 -16.54 -17.90 4.02
C PHE A 137 -15.58 -18.29 5.15
N ILE A 138 -14.79 -17.33 5.66
CA ILE A 138 -13.83 -17.58 6.73
C ILE A 138 -14.57 -17.84 8.07
N ILE A 139 -15.50 -16.95 8.45
CA ILE A 139 -16.21 -17.04 9.73
C ILE A 139 -17.07 -18.32 9.85
N THR A 140 -17.56 -18.83 8.72
CA THR A 140 -18.34 -20.06 8.70
C THR A 140 -17.49 -21.34 8.69
N ASP A 141 -16.17 -21.23 8.79
CA ASP A 141 -15.29 -22.38 8.86
C ASP A 141 -15.38 -23.07 10.22
N LYS A 142 -15.85 -24.33 10.21
CA LYS A 142 -16.02 -25.14 11.41
C LYS A 142 -14.71 -25.66 12.01
N SER A 143 -13.59 -25.55 11.27
CA SER A 143 -12.26 -25.90 11.77
C SER A 143 -11.70 -24.85 12.72
N LEU A 144 -12.22 -23.62 12.69
CA LEU A 144 -11.78 -22.52 13.54
C LEU A 144 -12.26 -22.67 14.98
N THR A 145 -11.35 -22.47 15.90
CA THR A 145 -11.67 -22.36 17.33
C THR A 145 -12.32 -21.00 17.63
N LYS A 146 -13.02 -20.89 18.76
CA LYS A 146 -13.61 -19.61 19.21
C LYS A 146 -12.57 -18.50 19.36
N THR A 147 -11.36 -18.85 19.78
CA THR A 147 -10.26 -17.88 19.93
C THR A 147 -9.77 -17.37 18.59
N GLU A 148 -9.62 -18.25 17.60
CA GLU A 148 -9.26 -17.87 16.23
C GLU A 148 -10.32 -16.99 15.59
N LEU A 149 -11.59 -17.35 15.76
CA LEU A 149 -12.72 -16.58 15.26
C LEU A 149 -12.73 -15.15 15.85
N SER A 150 -12.48 -15.03 17.16
CA SER A 150 -12.36 -13.72 17.83
C SER A 150 -11.19 -12.91 17.27
N ARG A 151 -10.03 -13.52 17.02
CA ARG A 151 -8.86 -12.86 16.42
C ARG A 151 -9.15 -12.40 14.99
N ILE A 152 -9.82 -13.23 14.19
CA ILE A 152 -10.26 -12.88 12.85
C ILE A 152 -11.22 -11.68 12.89
N GLY A 153 -12.15 -11.65 13.83
CA GLY A 153 -13.04 -10.50 14.03
C GLY A 153 -12.28 -9.21 14.31
N VAL A 154 -11.25 -9.25 15.15
CA VAL A 154 -10.36 -8.08 15.39
C VAL A 154 -9.64 -7.66 14.13
N ILE A 155 -9.12 -8.62 13.33
CA ILE A 155 -8.46 -8.30 12.03
C ILE A 155 -9.41 -7.58 11.08
N TYR A 156 -10.68 -8.01 10.98
CA TYR A 156 -11.66 -7.34 10.12
C TYR A 156 -12.01 -5.93 10.61
N ILE A 157 -12.13 -5.74 11.93
CA ILE A 157 -12.37 -4.39 12.49
C ILE A 157 -11.18 -3.48 12.15
N ILE A 158 -9.95 -3.96 12.35
CA ILE A 158 -8.73 -3.22 12.00
C ILE A 158 -8.69 -2.92 10.49
N ALA A 159 -9.01 -3.91 9.65
CA ALA A 159 -9.01 -3.76 8.19
C ALA A 159 -9.95 -2.63 7.71
N VAL A 160 -11.11 -2.43 8.35
CA VAL A 160 -12.01 -1.30 8.03
C VAL A 160 -11.28 0.04 8.19
N PHE A 161 -10.58 0.25 9.32
CA PHE A 161 -9.83 1.50 9.53
C PHE A 161 -8.64 1.65 8.58
N VAL A 162 -7.97 0.54 8.26
CA VAL A 162 -6.86 0.51 7.27
C VAL A 162 -7.37 0.88 5.88
N ILE A 163 -8.55 0.42 5.47
CA ILE A 163 -9.17 0.81 4.20
C ILE A 163 -9.39 2.32 4.13
N PHE A 164 -9.94 2.93 5.18
CA PHE A 164 -10.13 4.39 5.23
C PHE A 164 -8.79 5.14 5.17
N PHE A 165 -7.77 4.66 5.88
CA PHE A 165 -6.44 5.25 5.82
C PHE A 165 -5.89 5.25 4.40
N TRP A 166 -5.82 4.07 3.76
CA TRP A 166 -5.26 3.95 2.42
C TRP A 166 -6.11 4.65 1.37
N SER A 167 -7.43 4.64 1.47
CA SER A 167 -8.30 5.38 0.55
C SER A 167 -8.01 6.88 0.53
N ALA A 168 -7.72 7.47 1.69
CA ALA A 168 -7.34 8.86 1.78
C ALA A 168 -5.87 9.08 1.38
N PHE A 169 -4.96 8.19 1.80
CA PHE A 169 -3.52 8.27 1.50
C PHE A 169 -3.25 8.21 -0.01
N GLU A 170 -3.90 7.30 -0.73
CA GLU A 170 -3.73 7.12 -2.17
C GLU A 170 -4.32 8.26 -3.02
N GLN A 171 -5.00 9.23 -2.40
CA GLN A 171 -5.35 10.49 -3.08
C GLN A 171 -4.11 11.27 -3.55
N ALA A 172 -2.93 10.91 -3.05
CA ALA A 172 -1.64 11.39 -3.55
C ALA A 172 -1.50 11.24 -5.07
N GLY A 173 -1.91 10.08 -5.63
CA GLY A 173 -1.86 9.78 -7.07
C GLY A 173 -2.98 10.41 -7.90
N MET A 174 -4.02 10.96 -7.27
CA MET A 174 -5.20 11.49 -7.95
C MET A 174 -5.45 12.96 -7.58
N THR A 175 -6.21 13.21 -6.53
CA THR A 175 -6.67 14.54 -6.13
C THR A 175 -5.52 15.48 -5.82
N LEU A 176 -4.50 15.00 -5.09
CA LEU A 176 -3.34 15.84 -4.72
C LEU A 176 -2.45 16.12 -5.93
N THR A 177 -2.32 15.19 -6.88
CA THR A 177 -1.62 15.45 -8.15
C THR A 177 -2.36 16.49 -8.97
N TYR A 178 -3.69 16.40 -9.05
CA TYR A 178 -4.52 17.41 -9.72
C TYR A 178 -4.37 18.79 -9.05
N PHE A 179 -4.43 18.84 -7.74
CA PHE A 179 -4.20 20.06 -6.96
C PHE A 179 -2.80 20.64 -7.19
N ALA A 180 -1.77 19.78 -7.22
CA ALA A 180 -0.40 20.18 -7.53
C ALA A 180 -0.29 20.83 -8.92
N GLN A 181 -1.01 20.31 -9.91
CA GLN A 181 -0.97 20.79 -11.28
C GLN A 181 -1.64 22.15 -11.45
N TYR A 182 -2.84 22.31 -10.90
CA TYR A 182 -3.69 23.46 -11.24
C TYR A 182 -3.67 24.55 -10.19
N GLN A 183 -3.45 24.22 -8.93
CA GLN A 183 -3.63 25.15 -7.81
C GLN A 183 -2.35 25.44 -7.03
N THR A 184 -1.24 24.75 -7.33
CA THR A 184 0.02 24.93 -6.61
C THR A 184 1.03 25.69 -7.45
N ASP A 185 1.67 26.70 -6.86
CA ASP A 185 2.83 27.33 -7.44
C ASP A 185 4.03 26.39 -7.29
N ARG A 186 4.48 25.85 -8.44
CA ARG A 186 5.57 24.88 -8.56
C ARG A 186 6.87 25.53 -9.03
N THR A 187 6.92 26.86 -9.05
CA THR A 187 8.06 27.61 -9.55
C THR A 187 9.18 27.68 -8.53
N ILE A 188 10.34 27.13 -8.85
CA ILE A 188 11.57 27.16 -8.04
C ILE A 188 12.65 27.85 -8.87
N PHE A 189 13.10 29.00 -8.43
CA PHE A 189 14.13 29.81 -9.14
C PHE A 189 13.86 30.02 -10.66
N GLY A 190 12.60 30.19 -11.02
CA GLY A 190 12.19 30.40 -12.41
C GLY A 190 12.01 29.13 -13.24
N TRP A 191 12.20 27.94 -12.64
CA TRP A 191 11.92 26.66 -13.26
C TRP A 191 10.65 26.03 -12.65
N GLU A 192 9.79 25.50 -13.51
CA GLU A 192 8.54 24.86 -13.06
C GLU A 192 8.79 23.35 -12.80
N MET A 193 8.62 22.93 -11.55
CA MET A 193 8.80 21.54 -11.13
C MET A 193 7.72 20.64 -11.72
N PRO A 194 8.06 19.47 -12.31
CA PRO A 194 7.07 18.49 -12.76
C PRO A 194 6.13 18.07 -11.64
N THR A 195 4.84 17.91 -11.97
CA THR A 195 3.81 17.54 -10.98
C THR A 195 4.07 16.16 -10.37
N SER A 196 4.56 15.22 -11.19
CA SER A 196 4.91 13.87 -10.76
C SER A 196 5.96 13.83 -9.65
N TRP A 197 6.81 14.85 -9.53
CA TRP A 197 7.86 14.92 -8.49
C TRP A 197 7.30 15.02 -7.08
N PHE A 198 6.06 15.49 -6.90
CA PHE A 198 5.41 15.47 -5.59
C PHE A 198 5.24 14.04 -5.04
N GLN A 199 5.15 13.03 -5.92
CA GLN A 199 5.11 11.62 -5.50
C GLN A 199 6.40 11.16 -4.81
N SER A 200 7.52 11.86 -5.03
CA SER A 200 8.80 11.58 -4.36
C SER A 200 8.87 12.09 -2.92
N PHE A 201 7.95 12.97 -2.49
CA PHE A 201 7.98 13.52 -1.12
C PHE A 201 7.69 12.44 -0.07
N ASN A 202 6.73 11.56 -0.29
CA ASN A 202 6.47 10.47 0.66
C ASN A 202 7.69 9.56 0.83
N PRO A 203 8.29 8.97 -0.21
CA PRO A 203 9.46 8.11 -0.05
C PRO A 203 10.67 8.77 0.61
N ILE A 204 10.95 10.04 0.30
CA ILE A 204 12.06 10.74 0.96
C ILE A 204 11.77 10.97 2.44
N PHE A 205 10.51 11.30 2.79
CA PHE A 205 10.10 11.41 4.19
C PHE A 205 10.11 10.05 4.89
N VAL A 206 9.74 8.95 4.23
CA VAL A 206 9.88 7.62 4.81
C VAL A 206 11.33 7.33 5.15
N VAL A 207 12.27 7.52 4.21
CA VAL A 207 13.70 7.24 4.44
C VAL A 207 14.28 8.10 5.57
N THR A 208 13.88 9.36 5.66
CA THR A 208 14.41 10.30 6.66
C THR A 208 13.73 10.18 8.04
N LEU A 209 12.43 9.93 8.07
CA LEU A 209 11.65 9.90 9.31
C LEU A 209 11.56 8.50 9.95
N ALA A 210 11.72 7.41 9.18
CA ALA A 210 11.64 6.07 9.73
C ALA A 210 12.65 5.81 10.86
N PRO A 211 13.94 6.21 10.78
CA PRO A 211 14.87 6.08 11.89
C PRO A 211 14.43 6.88 13.13
N ILE A 212 13.87 8.07 12.93
CA ILE A 212 13.38 8.93 14.01
C ILE A 212 12.18 8.29 14.71
N MET A 213 11.24 7.77 13.93
CA MET A 213 10.07 7.06 14.47
C MET A 213 10.48 5.78 15.20
N ALA A 214 11.43 5.02 14.67
CA ALA A 214 11.97 3.84 15.33
C ALA A 214 12.62 4.19 16.68
N ALA A 215 13.43 5.26 16.72
CA ALA A 215 14.03 5.75 17.95
C ALA A 215 12.97 6.23 18.97
N LEU A 216 11.92 6.90 18.51
CA LEU A 216 10.79 7.32 19.35
C LEU A 216 10.08 6.12 20.00
N TRP A 217 9.75 5.10 19.22
CA TRP A 217 9.10 3.90 19.76
C TRP A 217 10.01 3.16 20.76
N GLN A 218 11.29 3.02 20.47
CA GLN A 218 12.26 2.43 21.39
C GLN A 218 12.38 3.24 22.69
N PHE A 219 12.41 4.56 22.60
CA PHE A 219 12.46 5.45 23.77
C PHE A 219 11.20 5.31 24.64
N LEU A 220 10.04 5.30 24.03
CA LEU A 220 8.76 5.08 24.75
C LEU A 220 8.67 3.67 25.34
N GLY A 221 9.13 2.66 24.61
CA GLY A 221 9.18 1.27 25.08
C GLY A 221 10.05 1.11 26.33
N LYS A 222 11.24 1.75 26.37
CA LYS A 222 12.11 1.76 27.56
C LYS A 222 11.45 2.42 28.78
N ARG A 223 10.44 3.27 28.58
CA ARG A 223 9.68 3.95 29.65
C ARG A 223 8.35 3.29 29.95
N ASN A 224 8.07 2.11 29.38
CA ASN A 224 6.77 1.44 29.46
C ASN A 224 5.59 2.34 29.01
N ALA A 225 5.83 3.30 28.12
CA ALA A 225 4.88 4.27 27.60
C ALA A 225 4.61 4.10 26.09
N GLU A 226 5.05 2.99 25.50
CA GLU A 226 4.81 2.69 24.10
C GLU A 226 3.31 2.42 23.88
N PRO A 227 2.66 3.14 22.93
CA PRO A 227 1.24 2.94 22.62
C PRO A 227 0.98 1.53 22.07
N SER A 228 -0.17 0.96 22.39
CA SER A 228 -0.62 -0.30 21.80
C SER A 228 -0.85 -0.15 20.27
N SER A 229 -0.83 -1.28 19.56
CA SER A 229 -1.04 -1.30 18.10
C SER A 229 -2.30 -0.54 17.65
N PRO A 230 -3.48 -0.71 18.27
CA PRO A 230 -4.65 0.08 17.89
C PRO A 230 -4.49 1.60 18.12
N ILE A 231 -3.77 1.99 19.18
CA ILE A 231 -3.51 3.42 19.44
C ILE A 231 -2.58 4.01 18.38
N LYS A 232 -1.54 3.27 17.96
CA LYS A 232 -0.66 3.71 16.86
C LYS A 232 -1.45 3.88 15.55
N GLN A 233 -2.40 2.99 15.27
CA GLN A 233 -3.30 3.14 14.11
C GLN A 233 -4.19 4.38 14.23
N ALA A 234 -4.75 4.64 15.40
CA ALA A 234 -5.54 5.85 15.64
C ALA A 234 -4.71 7.13 15.45
N ILE A 235 -3.44 7.13 15.90
CA ILE A 235 -2.48 8.22 15.66
C ILE A 235 -2.25 8.40 14.18
N GLY A 236 -2.07 7.30 13.42
CA GLY A 236 -1.88 7.35 11.97
C GLY A 236 -3.05 7.99 11.24
N LEU A 237 -4.27 7.58 11.56
CA LEU A 237 -5.50 8.17 11.01
C LEU A 237 -5.67 9.64 11.39
N MET A 238 -5.33 10.00 12.62
CA MET A 238 -5.42 11.39 13.09
C MET A 238 -4.42 12.29 12.37
N LEU A 239 -3.18 11.82 12.17
CA LEU A 239 -2.17 12.56 11.41
C LEU A 239 -2.55 12.73 9.94
N LEU A 240 -3.17 11.72 9.33
CA LEU A 240 -3.72 11.82 7.98
C LEU A 240 -4.80 12.93 7.91
N ALA A 241 -5.73 12.93 8.85
CA ALA A 241 -6.79 13.95 8.93
C ALA A 241 -6.20 15.35 9.14
N ILE A 242 -5.22 15.50 10.03
CA ILE A 242 -4.52 16.77 10.27
C ILE A 242 -3.81 17.23 8.99
N GLY A 243 -3.21 16.34 8.22
CA GLY A 243 -2.60 16.67 6.94
C GLY A 243 -3.60 17.31 5.97
N TYR A 244 -4.81 16.76 5.87
CA TYR A 244 -5.88 17.36 5.06
C TYR A 244 -6.39 18.69 5.62
N LEU A 245 -6.44 18.85 6.94
CA LEU A 245 -6.78 20.14 7.54
C LEU A 245 -5.72 21.21 7.21
N VAL A 246 -4.45 20.85 7.24
CA VAL A 246 -3.35 21.76 6.88
C VAL A 246 -3.50 22.25 5.44
N ILE A 247 -3.77 21.36 4.47
CA ILE A 247 -3.96 21.81 3.09
C ILE A 247 -5.24 22.62 2.91
N THR A 248 -6.30 22.31 3.66
CA THR A 248 -7.54 23.11 3.64
C THR A 248 -7.28 24.58 4.03
N ILE A 249 -6.41 24.80 5.02
CA ILE A 249 -6.02 26.17 5.42
C ILE A 249 -5.24 26.84 4.27
N GLY A 250 -4.35 26.09 3.60
CA GLY A 250 -3.58 26.60 2.45
C GLY A 250 -4.45 26.99 1.26
N VAL A 251 -5.55 26.24 1.02
CA VAL A 251 -6.46 26.47 -0.11
C VAL A 251 -7.27 27.75 0.03
N ASN A 252 -7.51 28.26 1.24
CA ASN A 252 -8.24 29.53 1.45
C ASN A 252 -7.60 30.73 0.71
N GLY A 253 -6.34 30.64 0.29
CA GLY A 253 -5.69 31.65 -0.55
C GLY A 253 -5.82 31.42 -2.06
N ALA A 254 -6.43 30.31 -2.51
CA ALA A 254 -6.58 29.94 -3.92
C ALA A 254 -7.92 30.42 -4.53
N GLU A 255 -8.83 30.94 -3.73
CA GLU A 255 -10.20 31.31 -4.17
C GLU A 255 -10.22 32.42 -5.22
N ASP A 256 -9.18 33.25 -5.31
CA ASP A 256 -9.04 34.35 -6.28
C ASP A 256 -8.24 33.96 -7.52
N GLY A 257 -8.08 32.67 -7.84
CA GLY A 257 -7.27 32.19 -8.96
C GLY A 257 -5.77 32.26 -8.72
N ASN A 258 -5.33 32.62 -7.51
CA ASN A 258 -3.94 32.59 -7.09
C ASN A 258 -3.49 31.17 -6.77
N LYS A 259 -2.31 30.78 -7.25
CA LYS A 259 -1.70 29.49 -6.88
C LYS A 259 -1.15 29.55 -5.45
N VAL A 260 -1.33 28.47 -4.71
CA VAL A 260 -0.84 28.34 -3.33
C VAL A 260 0.58 27.78 -3.32
N SER A 261 1.33 28.06 -2.25
CA SER A 261 2.71 27.57 -2.11
C SER A 261 2.77 26.05 -2.02
N MET A 262 3.77 25.45 -2.68
CA MET A 262 4.05 24.02 -2.63
C MET A 262 4.35 23.49 -1.22
N PHE A 263 4.74 24.32 -0.30
CA PHE A 263 5.03 23.92 1.09
C PHE A 263 3.79 23.39 1.82
N TRP A 264 2.58 23.76 1.41
CA TRP A 264 1.34 23.18 1.94
C TRP A 264 1.23 21.68 1.57
N LEU A 265 1.52 21.33 0.31
CA LEU A 265 1.59 19.94 -0.12
C LEU A 265 2.73 19.18 0.59
N ALA A 266 3.92 19.78 0.69
CA ALA A 266 5.03 19.16 1.38
C ALA A 266 4.70 18.88 2.86
N GLY A 267 4.04 19.82 3.54
CA GLY A 267 3.55 19.65 4.91
C GLY A 267 2.53 18.52 5.05
N LEU A 268 1.56 18.45 4.12
CA LEU A 268 0.61 17.33 4.05
C LEU A 268 1.34 16.00 3.87
N TYR A 269 2.23 15.87 2.89
CA TYR A 269 2.99 14.63 2.67
C TYR A 269 3.84 14.24 3.88
N CYS A 270 4.44 15.20 4.58
CA CYS A 270 5.19 14.94 5.82
C CYS A 270 4.29 14.33 6.90
N LEU A 271 3.12 14.92 7.16
CA LEU A 271 2.16 14.43 8.16
C LEU A 271 1.59 13.06 7.78
N HIS A 272 1.25 12.87 6.51
CA HIS A 272 0.78 11.59 5.98
C HIS A 272 1.85 10.49 6.16
N THR A 273 3.11 10.80 5.89
CA THR A 273 4.22 9.85 6.05
C THR A 273 4.46 9.49 7.52
N ILE A 274 4.36 10.44 8.46
CA ILE A 274 4.44 10.13 9.89
C ILE A 274 3.26 9.22 10.29
N GLY A 275 2.07 9.48 9.76
CA GLY A 275 0.89 8.63 9.95
C GLY A 275 1.10 7.21 9.40
N GLU A 276 1.63 7.08 8.20
CA GLU A 276 2.00 5.82 7.58
C GLU A 276 3.03 5.04 8.43
N LEU A 277 4.09 5.70 8.88
CA LEU A 277 5.11 5.09 9.72
C LEU A 277 4.61 4.67 11.10
N ALA A 278 3.54 5.28 11.59
CA ALA A 278 2.88 4.85 12.82
C ALA A 278 2.01 3.60 12.60
N LEU A 279 1.37 3.46 11.43
CA LEU A 279 0.41 2.41 11.10
C LEU A 279 1.08 1.20 10.42
N SER A 280 2.00 1.42 9.50
CA SER A 280 2.57 0.39 8.61
C SER A 280 3.31 -0.76 9.33
N PRO A 281 4.11 -0.54 10.40
CA PRO A 281 4.78 -1.64 11.10
C PRO A 281 3.81 -2.65 11.73
N ILE A 282 2.55 -2.25 11.95
CA ILE A 282 1.52 -3.05 12.61
C ILE A 282 0.81 -3.96 11.59
N GLY A 283 0.62 -3.47 10.37
CA GLY A 283 -0.01 -4.25 9.30
C GLY A 283 0.87 -5.36 8.72
N LEU A 284 2.18 -5.32 9.02
CA LEU A 284 3.18 -6.27 8.53
C LEU A 284 3.66 -7.25 9.61
N SER A 285 3.22 -7.11 10.85
CA SER A 285 3.54 -7.99 11.99
C SER A 285 2.35 -8.87 12.36
#